data_62b1b49aaa1ec46dcade801c5cbbcab2
#
_entry.id   62b1b49aaa1ec46dcade801c5cbbcab2
#
_cell.length_a   1.000
_cell.length_b   1.000
_cell.length_c   1.000
_cell.angle_alpha   90.00
_cell.angle_beta   90.00
_cell.angle_gamma   90.00
#
_symmetry.space_group_name_H-M   'P 1'
#
loop_
_entity.id
_entity.type
_entity.pdbx_description
1 polymer ?
#
loop_
_entity_poly.entity_id
_entity_poly.type
_entity_poly.pdbx_seq_one_letter_code
_entity_poly.pdbx_strand_id
1 'polypeptide(L)'
;LVGGKATRMNGINMLLQRFDHEIQLLKIYSAFDGKVQDIWINSHRDYAQYSELIPDIRSFKDNSAGFLGPLIGMQTAWSYVQADYILFIPCDITNIPQDILPRLHHTLEQHPHSSVVYLNINGQALYPFCLLKRSSLETLNKHLHQQQFSLKRCFNDLSPQTLDIQNAPLTYHSLNSFEEVHDYQKSLDS
;
A
#
# COMPACT_ATOMS: atom_id res chain seq x y z
N LEU A 1 -3.78 1.95 0.41
CA LEU A 1 -4.80 0.91 0.47
C LEU A 1 -5.36 0.78 1.90
N VAL A 2 -6.65 1.11 2.10
CA VAL A 2 -7.35 1.01 3.40
C VAL A 2 -8.45 -0.07 3.32
N GLY A 3 -8.43 -0.88 2.29
CA GLY A 3 -9.42 -1.92 2.02
C GLY A 3 -9.28 -3.09 2.98
N GLY A 4 -10.32 -3.33 3.79
CA GLY A 4 -10.43 -4.47 4.68
C GLY A 4 -11.49 -4.22 5.76
N LYS A 5 -12.07 -5.29 6.32
CA LYS A 5 -13.05 -5.15 7.42
C LYS A 5 -12.45 -4.55 8.69
N ALA A 6 -11.14 -4.31 8.74
CA ALA A 6 -10.41 -3.88 9.95
C ALA A 6 -10.87 -4.66 11.22
N THR A 7 -11.29 -5.92 11.04
CA THR A 7 -11.88 -6.74 12.12
C THR A 7 -10.87 -6.97 13.24
N ARG A 8 -9.59 -7.04 12.90
CA ARG A 8 -8.49 -7.18 13.88
C ARG A 8 -8.26 -5.90 14.69
N MET A 9 -8.71 -4.74 14.19
CA MET A 9 -8.58 -3.42 14.81
C MET A 9 -9.93 -2.82 15.19
N ASN A 10 -10.95 -3.67 15.49
CA ASN A 10 -12.29 -3.25 15.90
C ASN A 10 -12.92 -2.17 15.00
N GLY A 11 -12.63 -2.20 13.71
CA GLY A 11 -13.16 -1.24 12.75
C GLY A 11 -12.45 0.12 12.73
N ILE A 12 -11.32 0.28 13.42
CA ILE A 12 -10.57 1.54 13.42
C ILE A 12 -9.94 1.78 12.04
N ASN A 13 -9.98 3.04 11.61
CA ASN A 13 -9.33 3.48 10.40
C ASN A 13 -7.85 3.79 10.66
N MET A 14 -6.96 2.94 10.16
CA MET A 14 -5.53 3.04 10.39
C MET A 14 -4.91 4.33 9.84
N LEU A 15 -5.43 4.88 8.73
CA LEU A 15 -4.93 6.14 8.18
C LEU A 15 -5.17 7.34 9.11
N LEU A 16 -6.17 7.28 9.97
CA LEU A 16 -6.52 8.35 10.91
C LEU A 16 -5.85 8.17 12.28
N GLN A 17 -5.10 7.10 12.48
CA GLN A 17 -4.38 6.86 13.73
C GLN A 17 -3.02 7.57 13.75
N ARG A 18 -2.55 7.84 14.97
CA ARG A 18 -1.19 8.31 15.23
C ARG A 18 -0.34 7.13 15.66
N PHE A 19 0.73 6.86 14.94
CA PHE A 19 1.68 5.80 15.32
C PHE A 19 2.93 6.37 16.01
N ASP A 20 3.42 7.50 15.53
CA ASP A 20 4.65 8.17 15.96
C ASP A 20 4.44 9.69 16.07
N HIS A 21 3.44 10.12 16.85
CA HIS A 21 3.01 11.51 17.03
C HIS A 21 2.36 12.16 15.80
N GLU A 22 2.49 11.58 14.60
CA GLU A 22 1.88 12.07 13.37
C GLU A 22 0.70 11.19 12.92
N ILE A 23 -0.32 11.80 12.32
CA ILE A 23 -1.44 11.06 11.69
C ILE A 23 -0.88 10.29 10.49
N GLN A 24 -1.17 9.01 10.42
CA GLN A 24 -0.62 8.12 9.41
C GLN A 24 -0.89 8.58 7.96
N LEU A 25 -2.06 9.14 7.71
CA LEU A 25 -2.39 9.73 6.41
C LEU A 25 -1.43 10.86 6.04
N LEU A 26 -1.18 11.80 6.95
CA LEU A 26 -0.29 12.93 6.71
C LEU A 26 1.15 12.46 6.49
N LYS A 27 1.61 11.49 7.27
CA LYS A 27 2.93 10.88 7.14
C LYS A 27 3.12 10.26 5.73
N ILE A 28 2.15 9.43 5.29
CA ILE A 28 2.22 8.83 3.95
C ILE A 28 2.14 9.91 2.88
N TYR A 29 1.23 10.87 3.01
CA TYR A 29 1.06 11.96 2.06
C TYR A 29 2.36 12.75 1.90
N SER A 30 2.95 13.24 2.98
CA SER A 30 4.19 14.04 2.99
C SER A 30 5.38 13.30 2.37
N ALA A 31 5.41 11.97 2.48
CA ALA A 31 6.48 11.18 1.87
C ALA A 31 6.47 11.21 0.33
N PHE A 32 5.31 11.46 -0.30
CA PHE A 32 5.13 11.38 -1.76
C PHE A 32 4.62 12.67 -2.41
N ASP A 33 4.16 13.65 -1.63
CA ASP A 33 3.72 14.95 -2.15
C ASP A 33 4.84 15.62 -2.95
N GLY A 34 4.49 16.11 -4.13
CA GLY A 34 5.45 16.68 -5.08
C GLY A 34 6.37 15.68 -5.79
N LYS A 35 6.31 14.37 -5.44
CA LYS A 35 7.11 13.32 -6.06
C LYS A 35 6.32 12.43 -7.02
N VAL A 36 5.01 12.48 -6.96
CA VAL A 36 4.08 11.73 -7.81
C VAL A 36 3.06 12.69 -8.43
N GLN A 37 2.41 12.27 -9.51
CA GLN A 37 1.41 13.08 -10.20
C GLN A 37 0.14 13.25 -9.36
N ASP A 38 -0.34 12.17 -8.77
CA ASP A 38 -1.58 12.13 -7.99
C ASP A 38 -1.44 11.20 -6.80
N ILE A 39 -2.12 11.53 -5.70
CA ILE A 39 -2.27 10.66 -4.53
C ILE A 39 -3.76 10.35 -4.33
N TRP A 40 -4.07 9.07 -4.20
CA TRP A 40 -5.43 8.58 -4.05
C TRP A 40 -5.57 7.68 -2.83
N ILE A 41 -6.72 7.75 -2.17
CA ILE A 41 -7.06 6.85 -1.06
C ILE A 41 -8.08 5.82 -1.55
N ASN A 42 -7.72 4.54 -1.47
CA ASN A 42 -8.70 3.45 -1.62
C ASN A 42 -9.33 3.17 -0.27
N SER A 43 -10.58 3.57 -0.08
CA SER A 43 -11.33 3.39 1.16
C SER A 43 -12.82 3.27 0.89
N HIS A 44 -13.56 2.65 1.82
CA HIS A 44 -15.02 2.54 1.77
C HIS A 44 -15.74 3.54 2.70
N ARG A 45 -14.99 4.39 3.45
CA ARG A 45 -15.52 5.27 4.49
C ARG A 45 -14.61 6.46 4.77
N ASP A 46 -15.05 7.34 5.65
CA ASP A 46 -14.27 8.43 6.27
C ASP A 46 -13.76 9.51 5.29
N TYR A 47 -14.41 9.66 4.13
CA TYR A 47 -13.98 10.59 3.08
C TYR A 47 -13.92 12.04 3.56
N ALA A 48 -14.89 12.49 4.38
CA ALA A 48 -14.93 13.84 4.93
C ALA A 48 -13.68 14.11 5.80
N GLN A 49 -13.32 13.16 6.66
CA GLN A 49 -12.15 13.29 7.54
C GLN A 49 -10.83 13.34 6.73
N TYR A 50 -10.74 12.60 5.61
CA TYR A 50 -9.57 12.71 4.73
C TYR A 50 -9.45 14.10 4.11
N SER A 51 -10.58 14.67 3.63
CA SER A 51 -10.60 16.00 3.01
C SER A 51 -10.38 17.13 4.03
N GLU A 52 -10.73 16.93 5.30
CA GLU A 52 -10.40 17.86 6.39
C GLU A 52 -8.89 17.92 6.65
N LEU A 53 -8.20 16.78 6.53
CA LEU A 53 -6.74 16.68 6.74
C LEU A 53 -5.95 17.15 5.52
N ILE A 54 -6.41 16.81 4.34
CA ILE A 54 -5.74 17.10 3.07
C ILE A 54 -6.82 17.60 2.09
N PRO A 55 -6.96 18.91 1.90
CA PRO A 55 -7.87 19.47 0.89
C PRO A 55 -7.60 18.86 -0.49
N ASP A 56 -8.67 18.57 -1.22
CA ASP A 56 -8.64 18.01 -2.59
C ASP A 56 -8.06 16.61 -2.73
N ILE A 57 -7.81 15.89 -1.61
CA ILE A 57 -7.40 14.48 -1.68
C ILE A 57 -8.46 13.65 -2.39
N ARG A 58 -8.04 12.87 -3.36
CA ARG A 58 -8.93 11.99 -4.12
C ARG A 58 -9.09 10.65 -3.43
N SER A 59 -10.28 10.10 -3.52
CA SER A 59 -10.56 8.77 -2.94
C SER A 59 -11.51 7.96 -3.85
N PHE A 60 -11.41 6.65 -3.74
CA PHE A 60 -12.29 5.71 -4.43
C PHE A 60 -12.58 4.50 -3.54
N LYS A 61 -13.66 3.79 -3.84
CA LYS A 61 -13.99 2.49 -3.23
C LYS A 61 -13.84 1.37 -4.26
N ASP A 62 -13.66 0.15 -3.77
CA ASP A 62 -13.59 -1.03 -4.61
C ASP A 62 -14.87 -1.20 -5.43
N ASN A 63 -14.73 -1.66 -6.68
CA ASN A 63 -15.85 -1.86 -7.61
C ASN A 63 -16.73 -3.06 -7.23
N SER A 64 -16.31 -3.93 -6.31
CA SER A 64 -17.06 -5.13 -5.91
C SER A 64 -17.60 -5.01 -4.49
N ALA A 65 -18.78 -5.57 -4.27
CA ALA A 65 -19.31 -5.78 -2.95
C ALA A 65 -18.53 -6.90 -2.24
N GLY A 66 -18.05 -6.62 -1.03
CA GLY A 66 -17.30 -7.56 -0.21
C GLY A 66 -15.84 -7.15 -0.05
N PHE A 67 -15.22 -7.69 1.00
CA PHE A 67 -13.81 -7.42 1.32
C PHE A 67 -12.95 -8.57 0.78
N LEU A 68 -12.64 -8.52 -0.50
CA LEU A 68 -11.91 -9.57 -1.23
C LEU A 68 -10.38 -9.38 -1.17
N GLY A 69 -9.90 -8.57 -0.23
CA GLY A 69 -8.47 -8.29 -0.05
C GLY A 69 -7.92 -7.19 -0.96
N PRO A 70 -6.61 -6.91 -0.88
CA PRO A 70 -5.99 -5.76 -1.55
C PRO A 70 -5.97 -5.86 -3.08
N LEU A 71 -6.06 -7.07 -3.65
CA LEU A 71 -6.00 -7.27 -5.09
C LEU A 71 -7.10 -6.51 -5.85
N ILE A 72 -8.32 -6.45 -5.26
CA ILE A 72 -9.44 -5.75 -5.88
C ILE A 72 -9.24 -4.23 -5.86
N GLY A 73 -8.72 -3.69 -4.76
CA GLY A 73 -8.36 -2.27 -4.67
C GLY A 73 -7.30 -1.89 -5.69
N MET A 74 -6.29 -2.75 -5.89
CA MET A 74 -5.26 -2.55 -6.90
C MET A 74 -5.83 -2.56 -8.32
N GLN A 75 -6.72 -3.50 -8.63
CA GLN A 75 -7.38 -3.54 -9.93
C GLN A 75 -8.28 -2.32 -10.14
N THR A 76 -9.08 -1.97 -9.13
CA THR A 76 -10.00 -0.83 -9.21
C THR A 76 -9.26 0.50 -9.42
N ALA A 77 -8.07 0.67 -8.83
CA ALA A 77 -7.26 1.87 -8.99
C ALA A 77 -7.00 2.22 -10.47
N TRP A 78 -6.78 1.23 -11.33
CA TRP A 78 -6.56 1.43 -12.75
C TRP A 78 -7.75 2.04 -13.50
N SER A 79 -8.95 2.00 -12.93
CA SER A 79 -10.14 2.67 -13.49
C SER A 79 -10.17 4.17 -13.22
N TYR A 80 -9.45 4.62 -12.19
CA TYR A 80 -9.39 6.03 -11.76
C TYR A 80 -8.11 6.73 -12.17
N VAL A 81 -6.99 5.98 -12.26
CA VAL A 81 -5.66 6.55 -12.47
C VAL A 81 -5.18 6.31 -13.90
N GLN A 82 -4.85 7.40 -14.61
CA GLN A 82 -4.27 7.36 -15.95
C GLN A 82 -2.76 7.55 -15.86
N ALA A 83 -2.04 6.49 -15.52
CA ALA A 83 -0.59 6.48 -15.38
C ALA A 83 -0.01 5.16 -15.89
N ASP A 84 1.28 5.11 -16.19
CA ASP A 84 1.99 3.89 -16.58
C ASP A 84 2.33 3.03 -15.37
N TYR A 85 2.44 3.65 -14.20
CA TYR A 85 2.79 3.02 -12.93
C TYR A 85 1.86 3.48 -11.81
N ILE A 86 1.53 2.57 -10.90
CA ILE A 86 0.88 2.91 -9.63
C ILE A 86 1.72 2.33 -8.48
N LEU A 87 2.11 3.20 -7.54
CA LEU A 87 2.68 2.80 -6.27
C LEU A 87 1.56 2.55 -5.28
N PHE A 88 1.48 1.34 -4.75
CA PHE A 88 0.55 0.96 -3.68
C PHE A 88 1.27 0.93 -2.34
N ILE A 89 0.64 1.54 -1.34
CA ILE A 89 1.17 1.63 0.02
C ILE A 89 0.10 1.15 0.98
N PRO A 90 0.39 0.18 1.86
CA PRO A 90 -0.52 -0.23 2.92
C PRO A 90 -0.64 0.87 4.00
N CYS A 91 -1.81 0.98 4.63
CA CYS A 91 -2.07 2.01 5.64
C CYS A 91 -1.41 1.75 7.01
N ASP A 92 -0.91 0.55 7.23
CA ASP A 92 -0.34 0.06 8.50
C ASP A 92 1.20 0.09 8.53
N ILE A 93 1.82 0.73 7.54
CA ILE A 93 3.28 0.83 7.48
C ILE A 93 3.83 1.84 8.49
N THR A 94 4.82 1.45 9.29
CA THR A 94 5.40 2.31 10.33
C THR A 94 6.45 3.27 9.80
N ASN A 95 7.18 2.89 8.77
CA ASN A 95 8.23 3.71 8.18
C ASN A 95 8.22 3.58 6.65
N ILE A 96 8.42 4.70 5.99
CA ILE A 96 8.56 4.77 4.54
C ILE A 96 10.02 5.11 4.25
N PRO A 97 10.79 4.18 3.67
CA PRO A 97 12.19 4.46 3.35
C PRO A 97 12.30 5.66 2.41
N GLN A 98 13.29 6.52 2.66
CA GLN A 98 13.62 7.57 1.72
C GLN A 98 14.02 6.96 0.38
N ASP A 99 13.76 7.65 -0.70
CA ASP A 99 14.09 7.22 -2.07
C ASP A 99 13.46 5.88 -2.50
N ILE A 100 12.40 5.44 -1.79
CA ILE A 100 11.75 4.17 -2.10
C ILE A 100 11.18 4.16 -3.53
N LEU A 101 10.52 5.24 -3.95
CA LEU A 101 9.90 5.34 -5.27
C LEU A 101 10.93 5.24 -6.41
N PRO A 102 12.01 6.05 -6.46
CA PRO A 102 13.02 5.91 -7.50
C PRO A 102 13.70 4.54 -7.48
N ARG A 103 13.90 3.93 -6.32
CA ARG A 103 14.49 2.58 -6.22
C ARG A 103 13.58 1.51 -6.82
N LEU A 104 12.27 1.52 -6.49
CA LEU A 104 11.27 0.61 -7.06
C LEU A 104 11.17 0.80 -8.59
N HIS A 105 11.09 2.05 -9.04
CA HIS A 105 11.01 2.36 -10.46
C HIS A 105 12.26 1.87 -11.20
N HIS A 106 13.46 2.17 -10.71
CA HIS A 106 14.72 1.70 -11.27
C HIS A 106 14.76 0.17 -11.36
N THR A 107 14.32 -0.53 -10.33
CA THR A 107 14.26 -2.01 -10.36
C THR A 107 13.38 -2.52 -11.49
N LEU A 108 12.20 -1.91 -11.73
CA LEU A 108 11.34 -2.32 -12.86
C LEU A 108 11.94 -1.97 -14.23
N GLU A 109 12.66 -0.86 -14.34
CA GLU A 109 13.33 -0.48 -15.59
C GLU A 109 14.47 -1.44 -15.95
N GLN A 110 15.18 -1.95 -14.96
CA GLN A 110 16.23 -2.96 -15.17
C GLN A 110 15.67 -4.34 -15.54
N HIS A 111 14.36 -4.58 -15.32
CA HIS A 111 13.69 -5.85 -15.59
C HIS A 111 12.46 -5.63 -16.49
N PRO A 112 12.63 -5.45 -17.82
CA PRO A 112 11.54 -5.09 -18.75
C PRO A 112 10.36 -6.09 -18.76
N HIS A 113 10.63 -7.37 -18.49
CA HIS A 113 9.61 -8.42 -18.45
C HIS A 113 8.81 -8.44 -17.14
N SER A 114 9.25 -7.72 -16.12
CA SER A 114 8.56 -7.63 -14.84
C SER A 114 7.49 -6.56 -14.87
N SER A 115 6.32 -6.87 -14.33
CA SER A 115 5.22 -5.91 -14.20
C SER A 115 4.94 -5.51 -12.75
N VAL A 116 5.70 -6.05 -11.80
CA VAL A 116 5.61 -5.73 -10.36
C VAL A 116 6.97 -5.79 -9.68
N VAL A 117 7.20 -4.84 -8.78
CA VAL A 117 8.24 -4.92 -7.75
C VAL A 117 7.61 -4.62 -6.40
N TYR A 118 7.93 -5.39 -5.38
CA TYR A 118 7.43 -5.19 -4.01
C TYR A 118 8.57 -5.15 -2.99
N LEU A 119 8.28 -4.59 -1.81
CA LEU A 119 9.26 -4.56 -0.74
C LEU A 119 9.42 -5.92 -0.06
N ASN A 120 10.67 -6.24 0.24
CA ASN A 120 11.03 -7.32 1.15
C ASN A 120 11.90 -6.72 2.26
N ILE A 121 11.36 -6.68 3.48
CA ILE A 121 12.04 -6.08 4.63
C ILE A 121 12.50 -7.19 5.56
N ASN A 122 13.82 -7.29 5.79
CA ASN A 122 14.43 -8.31 6.64
C ASN A 122 13.96 -9.74 6.31
N GLY A 123 13.77 -10.05 5.02
CA GLY A 123 13.31 -11.36 4.56
C GLY A 123 11.79 -11.56 4.58
N GLN A 124 11.01 -10.56 5.00
CA GLN A 124 9.55 -10.60 4.98
C GLN A 124 9.00 -9.82 3.78
N ALA A 125 8.26 -10.51 2.91
CA ALA A 125 7.62 -9.89 1.75
C ALA A 125 6.41 -9.04 2.17
N LEU A 126 6.46 -7.76 1.85
CA LEU A 126 5.39 -6.79 2.09
C LEU A 126 4.64 -6.53 0.77
N TYR A 127 3.89 -7.53 0.29
CA TYR A 127 3.24 -7.49 -1.03
C TYR A 127 2.38 -6.24 -1.28
N PRO A 128 1.58 -5.72 -0.32
CA PRO A 128 0.79 -4.52 -0.57
C PRO A 128 1.62 -3.24 -0.77
N PHE A 129 2.92 -3.26 -0.41
CA PHE A 129 3.83 -2.16 -0.75
C PHE A 129 4.57 -2.51 -2.04
N CYS A 130 4.01 -2.08 -3.17
CA CYS A 130 4.54 -2.45 -4.48
C CYS A 130 4.33 -1.36 -5.52
N LEU A 131 5.17 -1.37 -6.54
CA LEU A 131 5.01 -0.60 -7.78
C LEU A 131 4.54 -1.56 -8.87
N LEU A 132 3.40 -1.26 -9.49
CA LEU A 132 2.82 -2.02 -10.60
C LEU A 132 2.90 -1.23 -11.90
N LYS A 133 3.29 -1.88 -12.99
CA LYS A 133 3.09 -1.38 -14.36
C LYS A 133 1.64 -1.54 -14.79
N ARG A 134 1.15 -0.69 -15.69
CA ARG A 134 -0.19 -0.82 -16.29
C ARG A 134 -0.40 -2.16 -16.98
N SER A 135 0.65 -2.77 -17.52
CA SER A 135 0.60 -4.12 -18.11
C SER A 135 0.16 -5.21 -17.14
N SER A 136 0.24 -4.98 -15.82
CA SER A 136 -0.25 -5.92 -14.81
C SER A 136 -1.77 -6.09 -14.79
N LEU A 137 -2.54 -5.11 -15.33
CA LEU A 137 -4.00 -5.07 -15.22
C LEU A 137 -4.70 -6.31 -15.77
N GLU A 138 -4.21 -6.86 -16.87
CA GLU A 138 -4.77 -8.08 -17.47
C GLU A 138 -4.64 -9.28 -16.51
N THR A 139 -3.49 -9.45 -15.89
CA THR A 139 -3.26 -10.52 -14.91
C THR A 139 -4.10 -10.32 -13.64
N LEU A 140 -4.22 -9.07 -13.15
CA LEU A 140 -5.11 -8.75 -12.02
C LEU A 140 -6.55 -9.16 -12.33
N ASN A 141 -7.08 -8.78 -13.51
CA ASN A 141 -8.41 -9.15 -13.95
C ASN A 141 -8.60 -10.67 -14.03
N LYS A 142 -7.65 -11.39 -14.63
CA LYS A 142 -7.68 -12.86 -14.73
C LYS A 142 -7.81 -13.51 -13.35
N HIS A 143 -6.97 -13.11 -12.38
CA HIS A 143 -7.03 -13.65 -11.03
C HIS A 143 -8.36 -13.35 -10.33
N LEU A 144 -8.90 -12.14 -10.47
CA LEU A 144 -10.20 -11.77 -9.89
C LEU A 144 -11.35 -12.59 -10.52
N HIS A 145 -11.38 -12.75 -11.83
CA HIS A 145 -12.35 -13.61 -12.51
C HIS A 145 -12.29 -15.06 -12.06
N GLN A 146 -11.11 -15.55 -11.73
CA GLN A 146 -10.90 -16.91 -11.20
C GLN A 146 -11.13 -17.01 -9.69
N GLN A 147 -11.57 -15.93 -9.02
CA GLN A 147 -11.73 -15.84 -7.56
C GLN A 147 -10.45 -16.16 -6.77
N GLN A 148 -9.29 -15.81 -7.33
CA GLN A 148 -7.98 -16.00 -6.73
C GLN A 148 -7.49 -14.66 -6.17
N PHE A 149 -7.67 -14.44 -4.87
CA PHE A 149 -7.42 -13.14 -4.22
C PHE A 149 -6.02 -13.00 -3.59
N SER A 150 -5.16 -13.99 -3.75
CA SER A 150 -3.81 -13.97 -3.19
C SER A 150 -2.86 -13.07 -3.99
N LEU A 151 -2.34 -11.99 -3.38
CA LEU A 151 -1.31 -11.15 -4.00
C LEU A 151 -0.08 -11.97 -4.40
N LYS A 152 0.40 -12.86 -3.51
CA LYS A 152 1.57 -13.70 -3.81
C LYS A 152 1.38 -14.51 -5.10
N ARG A 153 0.21 -15.15 -5.27
CA ARG A 153 -0.08 -15.93 -6.49
C ARG A 153 -0.16 -15.02 -7.72
N CYS A 154 -0.88 -13.91 -7.61
CA CYS A 154 -1.02 -12.98 -8.72
C CYS A 154 0.34 -12.40 -9.14
N PHE A 155 1.18 -12.01 -8.18
CA PHE A 155 2.50 -11.44 -8.48
C PHE A 155 3.44 -12.46 -9.12
N ASN A 156 3.35 -13.73 -8.77
CA ASN A 156 4.14 -14.78 -9.43
C ASN A 156 3.90 -14.83 -10.95
N ASP A 157 2.68 -14.53 -11.41
CA ASP A 157 2.35 -14.50 -12.85
C ASP A 157 2.79 -13.17 -13.53
N LEU A 158 3.32 -12.20 -12.76
CA LEU A 158 3.80 -10.91 -13.24
C LEU A 158 5.33 -10.81 -13.35
N SER A 159 6.03 -11.94 -13.25
CA SER A 159 7.51 -11.97 -13.20
C SER A 159 8.07 -11.02 -12.12
N PRO A 160 7.75 -11.24 -10.84
CA PRO A 160 7.97 -10.27 -9.79
C PRO A 160 9.45 -10.02 -9.53
N GLN A 161 9.74 -8.77 -9.16
CA GLN A 161 11.02 -8.38 -8.56
C GLN A 161 10.81 -8.01 -7.09
N THR A 162 11.86 -8.10 -6.31
CA THR A 162 11.89 -7.64 -4.93
C THR A 162 12.86 -6.49 -4.76
N LEU A 163 12.48 -5.51 -3.95
CA LEU A 163 13.43 -4.54 -3.43
C LEU A 163 13.71 -4.89 -1.98
N ASP A 164 14.90 -5.48 -1.76
CA ASP A 164 15.31 -5.92 -0.43
C ASP A 164 15.85 -4.75 0.39
N ILE A 165 15.31 -4.61 1.61
CA ILE A 165 15.80 -3.69 2.63
C ILE A 165 16.25 -4.54 3.81
N GLN A 166 17.56 -4.59 4.02
CA GLN A 166 18.16 -5.29 5.15
C GLN A 166 18.65 -4.30 6.19
N ASN A 167 18.78 -4.77 7.43
CA ASN A 167 19.23 -3.97 8.58
C ASN A 167 18.36 -2.72 8.81
N ALA A 168 17.10 -2.74 8.34
CA ALA A 168 16.17 -1.73 8.76
C ALA A 168 16.02 -1.81 10.28
N PRO A 169 16.17 -0.70 11.01
CA PRO A 169 16.01 -0.68 12.48
C PRO A 169 14.53 -0.91 12.89
N LEU A 170 13.76 -1.53 12.02
CA LEU A 170 12.33 -1.67 12.10
C LEU A 170 11.99 -3.04 12.69
N THR A 171 11.77 -3.04 13.97
CA THR A 171 11.12 -4.17 14.66
C THR A 171 9.68 -4.33 14.14
N TYR A 172 9.04 -3.24 13.72
CA TYR A 172 7.67 -3.18 13.23
C TYR A 172 7.62 -2.50 11.86
N HIS A 173 7.32 -3.23 10.79
CA HIS A 173 7.16 -2.69 9.43
C HIS A 173 5.68 -2.59 9.00
N SER A 174 4.80 -3.34 9.66
CA SER A 174 3.35 -3.15 9.59
C SER A 174 2.70 -3.48 10.93
N LEU A 175 1.66 -2.74 11.31
CA LEU A 175 0.97 -2.87 12.59
C LEU A 175 -0.42 -3.46 12.35
N ASN A 176 -0.66 -4.67 12.83
CA ASN A 176 -1.88 -5.43 12.57
C ASN A 176 -2.78 -5.59 13.82
N SER A 177 -2.33 -5.14 14.98
CA SER A 177 -3.06 -5.23 16.24
C SER A 177 -2.83 -4.01 17.12
N PHE A 178 -3.71 -3.78 18.11
CA PHE A 178 -3.52 -2.73 19.13
C PHE A 178 -2.28 -2.97 20.00
N GLU A 179 -1.96 -4.21 20.28
CA GLU A 179 -0.78 -4.58 21.04
C GLU A 179 0.49 -4.15 20.30
N GLU A 180 0.59 -4.47 18.99
CA GLU A 180 1.70 -4.04 18.14
C GLU A 180 1.81 -2.51 18.05
N VAL A 181 0.68 -1.78 17.94
CA VAL A 181 0.66 -0.31 17.95
C VAL A 181 1.20 0.23 19.28
N HIS A 182 0.75 -0.32 20.40
CA HIS A 182 1.18 0.10 21.72
C HIS A 182 2.68 -0.18 21.96
N ASP A 183 3.15 -1.35 21.57
CA ASP A 183 4.56 -1.73 21.71
C ASP A 183 5.46 -0.88 20.81
N TYR A 184 4.99 -0.56 19.60
CA TYR A 184 5.68 0.36 18.71
C TYR A 184 5.80 1.76 19.33
N GLN A 185 4.71 2.32 19.88
CA GLN A 185 4.74 3.61 20.54
C GLN A 185 5.71 3.63 21.72
N LYS A 186 5.72 2.60 22.57
CA LYS A 186 6.70 2.48 23.65
C LYS A 186 8.15 2.44 23.17
N SER A 187 8.40 1.80 22.02
CA SER A 187 9.75 1.72 21.45
C SER A 187 10.29 3.05 20.94
N LEU A 188 9.41 4.03 20.68
CA LEU A 188 9.79 5.39 20.27
C LEU A 188 10.18 6.27 21.45
N ASP A 189 9.68 5.95 22.67
CA ASP A 189 9.93 6.72 23.89
C ASP A 189 11.16 6.23 24.66
N SER A 190 11.80 5.16 24.20
CA SER A 190 13.01 4.54 24.78
C SER A 190 14.28 4.91 24.05
#